data_3f56df7522486f0b1d888febf8d922e6
#
_entry.id   3f56df7522486f0b1d888febf8d922e6
#
_cell.length_a   1.000
_cell.length_b   1.000
_cell.length_c   1.000
_cell.angle_alpha   90.00
_cell.angle_beta   90.00
_cell.angle_gamma   90.00
#
_symmetry.space_group_name_H-M   'P 1'
#
loop_
_entity.id
_entity.type
_entity.pdbx_description
1 polymer ?
#
loop_
_entity_poly.entity_id
_entity_poly.type
_entity_poly.pdbx_seq_one_letter_code
_entity_poly.pdbx_strand_id
1 'polypeptide(L)'
;MLKYPCLVLDHDDTVVASEIAVNYPCFLEGLEKFRPGEYMDHPEFVRWCFHHEFADFLRIRYDFTPAEAAEEYEMWKEYAKTHIPPVCEGMKEIILEQKRRGGLVCVASLSSRQMIERDYDLHIGIQPDLIFSSDDPREKRKPKAYPLEAIMETHHLCPNDLLMVDDLKTGLQMARAVHVPIAAALWCRQDAPEIIDFMTGRCDFAFHTPRELYDFLFQEDA
;
A
#
# COMPACT_ATOMS: atom_id res chain seq x y z
N MET A 1 2.25 9.43 -25.60
CA MET A 1 1.00 9.62 -24.79
C MET A 1 1.12 8.74 -23.56
N LEU A 2 0.59 9.14 -22.37
CA LEU A 2 0.59 8.26 -21.20
C LEU A 2 -0.37 7.09 -21.44
N LYS A 3 0.02 5.90 -21.02
CA LYS A 3 -0.84 4.71 -21.06
C LYS A 3 -2.00 4.84 -20.07
N TYR A 4 -1.71 5.41 -18.89
CA TYR A 4 -2.68 5.80 -17.87
C TYR A 4 -2.43 7.24 -17.45
N PRO A 5 -3.36 8.16 -17.69
CA PRO A 5 -3.27 9.55 -17.21
C PRO A 5 -3.08 9.69 -15.71
N CYS A 6 -3.59 8.75 -14.91
CA CYS A 6 -3.50 8.77 -13.46
C CYS A 6 -3.01 7.42 -12.89
N LEU A 7 -1.93 7.44 -12.12
CA LEU A 7 -1.55 6.32 -11.26
C LEU A 7 -2.12 6.54 -9.87
N VAL A 8 -2.82 5.53 -9.34
CA VAL A 8 -3.28 5.51 -7.95
C VAL A 8 -2.47 4.45 -7.23
N LEU A 9 -1.57 4.87 -6.36
CA LEU A 9 -0.62 4.01 -5.69
C LEU A 9 -1.09 3.71 -4.26
N ASP A 10 -0.99 2.47 -3.82
CA ASP A 10 -0.84 2.18 -2.41
C ASP A 10 0.50 2.73 -1.92
N HIS A 11 0.70 2.82 -0.60
CA HIS A 11 1.91 3.36 -0.02
C HIS A 11 2.80 2.26 0.55
N ASP A 12 2.27 1.53 1.54
CA ASP A 12 3.00 0.48 2.25
C ASP A 12 3.29 -0.70 1.31
N ASP A 13 4.54 -1.16 1.25
CA ASP A 13 5.04 -2.24 0.39
C ASP A 13 4.74 -2.09 -1.12
N THR A 14 4.28 -0.92 -1.50
CA THR A 14 4.12 -0.50 -2.90
C THR A 14 5.11 0.63 -3.23
N VAL A 15 5.04 1.77 -2.54
CA VAL A 15 5.99 2.88 -2.71
C VAL A 15 7.18 2.75 -1.77
N VAL A 16 6.95 2.37 -0.52
CA VAL A 16 7.98 2.18 0.51
C VAL A 16 7.89 0.77 1.10
N ALA A 17 9.04 0.18 1.47
CA ALA A 17 9.10 -1.15 2.08
C ALA A 17 8.88 -1.05 3.60
N SER A 18 7.64 -0.75 4.01
CA SER A 18 7.29 -0.47 5.40
C SER A 18 7.10 -1.72 6.25
N GLU A 19 6.67 -2.83 5.67
CA GLU A 19 6.39 -4.04 6.46
C GLU A 19 7.65 -4.57 7.14
N ILE A 20 8.72 -4.79 6.36
CA ILE A 20 9.97 -5.31 6.90
C ILE A 20 10.73 -4.28 7.75
N ALA A 21 10.60 -2.99 7.45
CA ALA A 21 11.35 -1.92 8.11
C ALA A 21 10.65 -1.34 9.34
N VAL A 22 9.33 -1.41 9.42
CA VAL A 22 8.51 -0.73 10.44
C VAL A 22 7.50 -1.66 11.07
N ASN A 23 6.59 -2.25 10.27
CA ASN A 23 5.41 -2.92 10.80
C ASN A 23 5.77 -4.22 11.56
N TYR A 24 6.57 -5.06 10.94
CA TYR A 24 6.97 -6.33 11.54
C TYR A 24 7.90 -6.15 12.76
N PRO A 25 8.94 -5.30 12.74
CA PRO A 25 9.73 -5.03 13.96
C PRO A 25 8.89 -4.46 15.11
N CYS A 26 7.99 -3.52 14.84
CA CYS A 26 7.10 -2.97 15.86
C CYS A 26 6.15 -4.03 16.43
N PHE A 27 5.58 -4.89 15.57
CA PHE A 27 4.78 -6.04 15.99
C PHE A 27 5.56 -6.95 16.97
N LEU A 28 6.83 -7.26 16.69
CA LEU A 28 7.64 -8.07 17.59
C LEU A 28 7.88 -7.40 18.95
N GLU A 29 8.09 -6.08 18.99
CA GLU A 29 8.19 -5.33 20.24
C GLU A 29 6.85 -5.36 21.02
N GLY A 30 5.74 -5.18 20.33
CA GLY A 30 4.39 -5.32 20.89
C GLY A 30 4.15 -6.72 21.45
N LEU A 31 4.53 -7.75 20.68
CA LEU A 31 4.37 -9.14 21.08
C LEU A 31 5.20 -9.45 22.34
N GLU A 32 6.46 -9.03 22.41
CA GLU A 32 7.30 -9.20 23.61
C GLU A 32 6.71 -8.50 24.83
N LYS A 33 6.10 -7.33 24.65
CA LYS A 33 5.45 -6.57 25.72
C LYS A 33 4.21 -7.26 26.29
N PHE A 34 3.30 -7.71 25.41
CA PHE A 34 1.99 -8.23 25.81
C PHE A 34 1.93 -9.75 25.96
N ARG A 35 2.83 -10.47 25.30
CA ARG A 35 2.93 -11.96 25.27
C ARG A 35 4.39 -12.39 25.31
N PRO A 36 5.10 -12.13 26.40
CA PRO A 36 6.54 -12.42 26.50
C PRO A 36 6.88 -13.86 26.14
N GLY A 37 7.88 -14.03 25.27
CA GLY A 37 8.33 -15.32 24.78
C GLY A 37 7.54 -15.88 23.59
N GLU A 38 6.47 -15.23 23.15
CA GLU A 38 5.82 -15.55 21.86
C GLU A 38 6.63 -14.94 20.71
N TYR A 39 6.60 -15.62 19.56
CA TYR A 39 7.29 -15.23 18.35
C TYR A 39 6.50 -15.63 17.11
N MET A 40 6.63 -14.87 16.05
CA MET A 40 6.12 -15.22 14.72
C MET A 40 7.19 -14.81 13.70
N ASP A 41 7.46 -15.64 12.70
CA ASP A 41 8.35 -15.26 11.62
C ASP A 41 7.67 -14.30 10.64
N HIS A 42 8.48 -13.58 9.85
CA HIS A 42 8.00 -12.58 8.91
C HIS A 42 7.02 -13.17 7.86
N PRO A 43 7.29 -14.31 7.20
CA PRO A 43 6.34 -14.89 6.26
C PRO A 43 4.98 -15.25 6.88
N GLU A 44 4.96 -15.72 8.13
CA GLU A 44 3.70 -16.00 8.85
C GLU A 44 2.96 -14.70 9.18
N PHE A 45 3.68 -13.65 9.63
CA PHE A 45 3.12 -12.32 9.88
C PHE A 45 2.43 -11.75 8.62
N VAL A 46 3.14 -11.77 7.48
CA VAL A 46 2.59 -11.34 6.18
C VAL A 46 1.29 -12.05 5.84
N ARG A 47 1.25 -13.38 6.02
CA ARG A 47 0.04 -14.16 5.77
C ARG A 47 -1.13 -13.75 6.66
N TRP A 48 -0.88 -13.54 7.96
CA TRP A 48 -1.91 -13.07 8.87
C TRP A 48 -2.46 -11.70 8.48
N CYS A 49 -1.59 -10.73 8.19
CA CYS A 49 -1.98 -9.39 7.72
C CYS A 49 -2.74 -9.43 6.38
N PHE A 50 -2.42 -10.38 5.51
CA PHE A 50 -3.14 -10.56 4.25
C PHE A 50 -4.57 -11.09 4.44
N HIS A 51 -4.80 -11.94 5.44
CA HIS A 51 -6.10 -12.57 5.66
C HIS A 51 -7.01 -11.83 6.64
N HIS A 52 -6.46 -11.02 7.53
CA HIS A 52 -7.18 -10.37 8.62
C HIS A 52 -6.85 -8.88 8.71
N GLU A 53 -7.79 -8.09 9.20
CA GLU A 53 -7.45 -6.75 9.74
C GLU A 53 -6.51 -6.96 10.95
N PHE A 54 -5.56 -6.05 11.15
CA PHE A 54 -4.47 -6.24 12.13
C PHE A 54 -4.98 -6.47 13.57
N ALA A 55 -6.00 -5.70 14.00
CA ALA A 55 -6.59 -5.90 15.32
C ALA A 55 -7.28 -7.27 15.48
N ASP A 56 -7.91 -7.78 14.42
CA ASP A 56 -8.48 -9.13 14.42
C ASP A 56 -7.40 -10.20 14.43
N PHE A 57 -6.31 -10.01 13.71
CA PHE A 57 -5.14 -10.88 13.77
C PHE A 57 -4.61 -11.00 15.21
N LEU A 58 -4.34 -9.88 15.88
CA LEU A 58 -3.86 -9.86 17.27
C LEU A 58 -4.84 -10.58 18.22
N ARG A 59 -6.13 -10.34 18.07
CA ARG A 59 -7.16 -10.98 18.87
C ARG A 59 -7.25 -12.49 18.62
N ILE A 60 -7.27 -12.91 17.37
CA ILE A 60 -7.48 -14.33 17.00
C ILE A 60 -6.25 -15.17 17.34
N ARG A 61 -5.06 -14.67 17.07
CA ARG A 61 -3.81 -15.43 17.21
C ARG A 61 -3.20 -15.37 18.61
N TYR A 62 -3.41 -14.25 19.31
CA TYR A 62 -2.74 -13.95 20.58
C TYR A 62 -3.67 -13.53 21.71
N ASP A 63 -4.99 -13.63 21.52
CA ASP A 63 -6.01 -13.24 22.52
C ASP A 63 -5.83 -11.82 23.07
N PHE A 64 -5.43 -10.87 22.20
CA PHE A 64 -5.35 -9.47 22.60
C PHE A 64 -6.73 -8.93 22.94
N THR A 65 -6.82 -8.25 24.06
CA THR A 65 -8.01 -7.45 24.42
C THR A 65 -8.08 -6.20 23.53
N PRO A 66 -9.26 -5.59 23.39
CA PRO A 66 -9.37 -4.31 22.67
C PRO A 66 -8.46 -3.20 23.21
N ALA A 67 -8.22 -3.19 24.54
CA ALA A 67 -7.31 -2.21 25.16
C ALA A 67 -5.85 -2.44 24.77
N GLU A 68 -5.37 -3.69 24.78
CA GLU A 68 -4.03 -4.05 24.35
C GLU A 68 -3.80 -3.76 22.85
N ALA A 69 -4.80 -4.07 21.99
CA ALA A 69 -4.72 -3.74 20.57
C ALA A 69 -4.70 -2.22 20.31
N ALA A 70 -5.43 -1.43 21.12
CA ALA A 70 -5.37 0.02 21.04
C ALA A 70 -4.00 0.57 21.49
N GLU A 71 -3.42 0.01 22.54
CA GLU A 71 -2.09 0.40 23.04
C GLU A 71 -0.99 0.01 22.03
N GLU A 72 -1.10 -1.15 21.40
CA GLU A 72 -0.19 -1.58 20.33
C GLU A 72 -0.25 -0.63 19.13
N TYR A 73 -1.45 -0.18 18.73
CA TYR A 73 -1.59 0.80 17.67
C TYR A 73 -0.93 2.16 18.01
N GLU A 74 -1.02 2.62 19.27
CA GLU A 74 -0.28 3.80 19.71
C GLU A 74 1.25 3.58 19.69
N MET A 75 1.72 2.39 20.09
CA MET A 75 3.15 2.02 19.96
C MET A 75 3.60 2.07 18.50
N TRP A 76 2.82 1.50 17.58
CA TRP A 76 3.11 1.56 16.16
C TRP A 76 3.20 3.00 15.63
N LYS A 77 2.28 3.88 16.03
CA LYS A 77 2.34 5.30 15.63
C LYS A 77 3.63 5.99 16.10
N GLU A 78 4.05 5.74 17.33
CA GLU A 78 5.29 6.32 17.83
C GLU A 78 6.53 5.69 17.16
N TYR A 79 6.53 4.38 16.96
CA TYR A 79 7.61 3.67 16.28
C TYR A 79 7.80 4.19 14.84
N ALA A 80 6.72 4.29 14.09
CA ALA A 80 6.74 4.73 12.69
C ALA A 80 7.17 6.21 12.50
N LYS A 81 7.09 7.06 13.55
CA LYS A 81 7.63 8.43 13.49
C LYS A 81 9.15 8.46 13.35
N THR A 82 9.84 7.50 13.94
CA THR A 82 11.31 7.46 14.01
C THR A 82 11.93 6.42 13.09
N HIS A 83 11.15 5.44 12.64
CA HIS A 83 11.60 4.38 11.74
C HIS A 83 11.01 4.63 10.35
N ILE A 84 11.83 5.26 9.50
CA ILE A 84 11.41 5.66 8.14
C ILE A 84 11.71 4.50 7.19
N PRO A 85 10.70 3.95 6.51
CA PRO A 85 10.92 2.88 5.57
C PRO A 85 11.68 3.37 4.33
N PRO A 86 12.53 2.54 3.71
CA PRO A 86 13.17 2.88 2.45
C PRO A 86 12.14 2.87 1.31
N VAL A 87 12.36 3.72 0.30
CA VAL A 87 11.58 3.66 -0.94
C VAL A 87 11.90 2.36 -1.69
N CYS A 88 10.89 1.72 -2.27
CA CYS A 88 11.08 0.57 -3.14
C CYS A 88 11.88 1.00 -4.39
N GLU A 89 12.95 0.27 -4.69
CA GLU A 89 13.88 0.60 -5.78
C GLU A 89 13.13 0.69 -7.13
N GLY A 90 13.20 1.86 -7.79
CA GLY A 90 12.52 2.15 -9.05
C GLY A 90 11.18 2.89 -8.92
N MET A 91 10.56 2.94 -7.74
CA MET A 91 9.28 3.65 -7.58
C MET A 91 9.42 5.16 -7.69
N LYS A 92 10.54 5.73 -7.21
CA LYS A 92 10.83 7.15 -7.42
C LYS A 92 10.83 7.52 -8.89
N GLU A 93 11.50 6.72 -9.71
CA GLU A 93 11.62 6.93 -11.16
C GLU A 93 10.24 6.87 -11.83
N ILE A 94 9.38 5.92 -11.44
CA ILE A 94 8.00 5.81 -11.95
C ILE A 94 7.21 7.07 -11.64
N ILE A 95 7.23 7.51 -10.38
CA ILE A 95 6.47 8.67 -9.92
C ILE A 95 6.94 9.94 -10.66
N LEU A 96 8.25 10.16 -10.72
CA LEU A 96 8.82 11.34 -11.39
C LEU A 96 8.57 11.32 -12.89
N GLU A 97 8.69 10.17 -13.57
CA GLU A 97 8.43 10.05 -15.01
C GLU A 97 6.94 10.27 -15.34
N GLN A 98 6.02 9.72 -14.53
CA GLN A 98 4.58 9.99 -14.66
C GLN A 98 4.29 11.49 -14.60
N LYS A 99 4.83 12.17 -13.59
CA LYS A 99 4.68 13.63 -13.43
C LYS A 99 5.34 14.42 -14.57
N ARG A 100 6.55 14.02 -14.98
CA ARG A 100 7.28 14.67 -16.09
C ARG A 100 6.49 14.62 -17.41
N ARG A 101 5.73 13.54 -17.65
CA ARG A 101 4.86 13.38 -18.83
C ARG A 101 3.51 14.08 -18.68
N GLY A 102 3.25 14.79 -17.58
CA GLY A 102 2.01 15.51 -17.30
C GLY A 102 0.89 14.65 -16.72
N GLY A 103 1.22 13.45 -16.22
CA GLY A 103 0.27 12.57 -15.54
C GLY A 103 0.06 12.92 -14.08
N LEU A 104 -0.97 12.32 -13.50
CA LEU A 104 -1.32 12.42 -12.10
C LEU A 104 -0.76 11.24 -11.32
N VAL A 105 -0.40 11.50 -10.05
CA VAL A 105 -0.04 10.47 -9.06
C VAL A 105 -0.86 10.73 -7.80
N CYS A 106 -1.79 9.83 -7.50
CA CYS A 106 -2.61 9.87 -6.29
C CYS A 106 -2.24 8.69 -5.38
N VAL A 107 -2.53 8.82 -4.10
CA VAL A 107 -2.31 7.76 -3.10
C VAL A 107 -3.62 7.36 -2.45
N ALA A 108 -3.86 6.05 -2.33
CA ALA A 108 -4.96 5.48 -1.57
C ALA A 108 -4.41 4.35 -0.68
N SER A 109 -4.17 4.66 0.59
CA SER A 109 -3.50 3.76 1.55
C SER A 109 -4.19 3.69 2.90
N LEU A 110 -3.82 2.67 3.69
CA LEU A 110 -4.19 2.55 5.10
C LEU A 110 -3.12 3.14 6.04
N SER A 111 -2.06 3.71 5.50
CA SER A 111 -1.11 4.55 6.24
C SER A 111 -1.71 5.91 6.61
N SER A 112 -1.14 6.58 7.63
CA SER A 112 -1.55 7.94 7.98
C SER A 112 -1.06 8.94 6.95
N ARG A 113 -1.80 10.02 6.76
CA ARG A 113 -1.43 11.11 5.84
C ARG A 113 -0.05 11.67 6.15
N GLN A 114 0.25 11.88 7.41
CA GLN A 114 1.54 12.42 7.85
C GLN A 114 2.73 11.54 7.42
N MET A 115 2.58 10.21 7.50
CA MET A 115 3.63 9.28 7.06
C MET A 115 3.80 9.30 5.54
N ILE A 116 2.69 9.29 4.80
CA ILE A 116 2.72 9.37 3.33
C ILE A 116 3.41 10.66 2.88
N GLU A 117 3.00 11.81 3.39
CA GLU A 117 3.59 13.12 3.05
C GLU A 117 5.08 13.17 3.40
N ARG A 118 5.48 12.70 4.60
CA ARG A 118 6.88 12.61 5.01
C ARG A 118 7.73 11.79 4.05
N ASP A 119 7.25 10.59 3.69
CA ASP A 119 8.02 9.65 2.87
C ASP A 119 8.14 10.15 1.44
N TYR A 120 7.10 10.79 0.91
CA TYR A 120 7.15 11.46 -0.38
C TYR A 120 8.13 12.64 -0.39
N ASP A 121 8.14 13.48 0.65
CA ASP A 121 9.10 14.58 0.78
C ASP A 121 10.55 14.07 0.83
N LEU A 122 10.78 13.05 1.66
CA LEU A 122 12.14 12.53 1.88
C LEU A 122 12.68 11.75 0.68
N HIS A 123 11.88 10.89 0.09
CA HIS A 123 12.36 9.94 -0.91
C HIS A 123 12.12 10.42 -2.34
N ILE A 124 10.98 11.05 -2.61
CA ILE A 124 10.57 11.43 -3.96
C ILE A 124 10.92 12.89 -4.25
N GLY A 125 10.63 13.80 -3.31
CA GLY A 125 10.85 15.24 -3.43
C GLY A 125 9.67 15.99 -4.04
N ILE A 126 8.53 15.35 -4.24
CA ILE A 126 7.25 15.94 -4.66
C ILE A 126 6.11 15.26 -3.91
N GLN A 127 4.99 15.96 -3.75
CA GLN A 127 3.78 15.39 -3.13
C GLN A 127 2.84 14.76 -4.17
N PRO A 128 2.03 13.77 -3.80
CA PRO A 128 0.93 13.28 -4.62
C PRO A 128 -0.11 14.36 -4.90
N ASP A 129 -0.82 14.24 -6.02
CA ASP A 129 -1.90 15.18 -6.39
C ASP A 129 -3.10 15.06 -5.44
N LEU A 130 -3.44 13.84 -4.99
CA LEU A 130 -4.43 13.57 -3.96
C LEU A 130 -3.95 12.43 -3.05
N ILE A 131 -4.30 12.51 -1.76
CA ILE A 131 -4.01 11.47 -0.77
C ILE A 131 -5.31 11.09 -0.06
N PHE A 132 -5.61 9.78 -0.06
CA PHE A 132 -6.63 9.13 0.77
C PHE A 132 -5.90 8.20 1.73
N SER A 133 -6.14 8.39 3.03
CA SER A 133 -5.34 7.80 4.11
C SER A 133 -6.20 7.11 5.16
N SER A 134 -5.58 6.48 6.16
CA SER A 134 -6.29 5.95 7.33
C SER A 134 -6.97 7.04 8.18
N ASP A 135 -6.54 8.31 8.05
CA ASP A 135 -7.10 9.44 8.79
C ASP A 135 -8.46 9.90 8.22
N ASP A 136 -8.77 9.50 6.99
CA ASP A 136 -10.06 9.80 6.37
C ASP A 136 -11.20 8.99 7.04
N PRO A 137 -12.44 9.48 7.00
CA PRO A 137 -13.60 8.73 7.49
C PRO A 137 -13.69 7.33 6.86
N ARG A 138 -14.18 6.35 7.65
CA ARG A 138 -14.18 4.93 7.27
C ARG A 138 -14.87 4.64 5.92
N GLU A 139 -15.90 5.43 5.58
CA GLU A 139 -16.63 5.36 4.32
C GLU A 139 -15.87 6.00 3.13
N LYS A 140 -14.84 6.79 3.40
CA LYS A 140 -14.05 7.53 2.40
C LYS A 140 -12.64 7.01 2.16
N ARG A 141 -12.29 5.89 2.77
CA ARG A 141 -10.96 5.29 2.65
C ARG A 141 -11.02 3.86 2.13
N LYS A 142 -9.89 3.34 1.72
CA LYS A 142 -9.68 1.95 1.32
C LYS A 142 -10.24 0.97 2.39
N PRO A 143 -10.96 -0.09 2.04
CA PRO A 143 -11.20 -0.64 0.69
C PRO A 143 -12.46 -0.10 -0.02
N LYS A 144 -13.06 1.01 0.45
CA LYS A 144 -14.23 1.60 -0.21
C LYS A 144 -13.87 2.22 -1.56
N ALA A 145 -14.83 2.30 -2.47
CA ALA A 145 -14.63 2.84 -3.81
C ALA A 145 -14.36 4.36 -3.83
N TYR A 146 -14.77 5.06 -2.78
CA TYR A 146 -14.74 6.52 -2.70
C TYR A 146 -13.41 7.18 -3.13
N PRO A 147 -12.20 6.69 -2.76
CA PRO A 147 -10.96 7.30 -3.24
C PRO A 147 -10.87 7.36 -4.76
N LEU A 148 -11.19 6.28 -5.46
CA LEU A 148 -11.16 6.23 -6.92
C LEU A 148 -12.27 7.07 -7.55
N GLU A 149 -13.48 7.04 -7.00
CA GLU A 149 -14.61 7.88 -7.44
C GLU A 149 -14.26 9.36 -7.31
N ALA A 150 -13.69 9.79 -6.18
CA ALA A 150 -13.29 11.17 -5.93
C ALA A 150 -12.16 11.62 -6.86
N ILE A 151 -11.17 10.76 -7.17
CA ILE A 151 -10.11 11.05 -8.14
C ILE A 151 -10.71 11.26 -9.53
N MET A 152 -11.59 10.35 -9.98
CA MET A 152 -12.24 10.45 -11.27
C MET A 152 -13.08 11.73 -11.40
N GLU A 153 -13.86 12.05 -10.37
CA GLU A 153 -14.69 13.25 -10.33
C GLU A 153 -13.82 14.53 -10.35
N THR A 154 -12.79 14.60 -9.51
CA THR A 154 -11.94 15.79 -9.37
C THR A 154 -11.18 16.11 -10.66
N HIS A 155 -10.72 15.09 -11.37
CA HIS A 155 -9.88 15.26 -12.56
C HIS A 155 -10.61 14.98 -13.88
N HIS A 156 -11.92 14.73 -13.84
CA HIS A 156 -12.76 14.41 -15.00
C HIS A 156 -12.24 13.20 -15.80
N LEU A 157 -11.86 12.14 -15.08
CA LEU A 157 -11.31 10.90 -15.62
C LEU A 157 -12.36 9.78 -15.66
N CYS A 158 -12.16 8.84 -16.58
CA CYS A 158 -12.91 7.58 -16.65
C CYS A 158 -12.12 6.45 -15.97
N PRO A 159 -12.75 5.31 -15.61
CA PRO A 159 -12.06 4.20 -14.97
C PRO A 159 -10.80 3.72 -15.71
N ASN A 160 -10.84 3.69 -17.05
CA ASN A 160 -9.71 3.25 -17.87
C ASN A 160 -8.55 4.29 -17.96
N ASP A 161 -8.74 5.49 -17.45
CA ASP A 161 -7.69 6.51 -17.37
C ASP A 161 -6.82 6.30 -16.09
N LEU A 162 -7.28 5.46 -15.15
CA LEU A 162 -6.59 5.14 -13.92
C LEU A 162 -5.94 3.75 -13.99
N LEU A 163 -4.79 3.61 -13.33
CA LEU A 163 -4.25 2.31 -12.93
C LEU A 163 -4.05 2.33 -11.42
N MET A 164 -4.78 1.46 -10.71
CA MET A 164 -4.48 1.17 -9.30
C MET A 164 -3.28 0.23 -9.22
N VAL A 165 -2.32 0.53 -8.35
CA VAL A 165 -1.16 -0.32 -8.07
C VAL A 165 -1.15 -0.63 -6.57
N ASP A 166 -1.28 -1.91 -6.19
CA ASP A 166 -1.47 -2.33 -4.81
C ASP A 166 -0.99 -3.77 -4.60
N ASP A 167 -0.51 -4.09 -3.43
CA ASP A 167 0.01 -5.41 -3.07
C ASP A 167 -1.01 -6.29 -2.32
N LEU A 168 -2.17 -5.70 -1.90
CA LEU A 168 -3.16 -6.37 -1.05
C LEU A 168 -4.57 -6.39 -1.64
N LYS A 169 -5.40 -7.28 -1.07
CA LYS A 169 -6.84 -7.45 -1.40
C LYS A 169 -7.66 -6.17 -1.29
N THR A 170 -7.29 -5.27 -0.40
CA THR A 170 -8.05 -4.04 -0.14
C THR A 170 -8.07 -3.11 -1.35
N GLY A 171 -6.95 -2.97 -2.06
CA GLY A 171 -6.90 -2.25 -3.32
C GLY A 171 -7.64 -2.96 -4.46
N LEU A 172 -7.51 -4.29 -4.52
CA LEU A 172 -8.27 -5.09 -5.49
C LEU A 172 -9.78 -4.92 -5.31
N GLN A 173 -10.28 -4.95 -4.07
CA GLN A 173 -11.70 -4.71 -3.78
C GLN A 173 -12.15 -3.31 -4.20
N MET A 174 -11.36 -2.30 -3.89
CA MET A 174 -11.62 -0.91 -4.26
C MET A 174 -11.68 -0.73 -5.78
N ALA A 175 -10.67 -1.20 -6.50
CA ALA A 175 -10.57 -1.08 -7.96
C ALA A 175 -11.73 -1.81 -8.68
N ARG A 176 -12.03 -3.04 -8.25
CA ARG A 176 -13.12 -3.84 -8.85
C ARG A 176 -14.50 -3.23 -8.65
N ALA A 177 -14.74 -2.53 -7.53
CA ALA A 177 -16.03 -1.89 -7.23
C ALA A 177 -16.40 -0.80 -8.27
N VAL A 178 -15.40 -0.18 -8.91
CA VAL A 178 -15.59 0.93 -9.88
C VAL A 178 -14.95 0.65 -11.24
N HIS A 179 -14.59 -0.62 -11.49
CA HIS A 179 -14.04 -1.08 -12.79
C HIS A 179 -12.72 -0.39 -13.19
N VAL A 180 -11.93 0.06 -12.24
CA VAL A 180 -10.58 0.59 -12.49
C VAL A 180 -9.61 -0.55 -12.69
N PRO A 181 -8.76 -0.54 -13.75
CA PRO A 181 -7.68 -1.50 -13.92
C PRO A 181 -6.75 -1.54 -12.70
N ILE A 182 -6.32 -2.75 -12.31
CA ILE A 182 -5.42 -2.93 -11.17
C ILE A 182 -4.21 -3.78 -11.52
N ALA A 183 -3.05 -3.33 -11.06
CA ALA A 183 -1.78 -4.04 -11.11
C ALA A 183 -1.37 -4.48 -9.69
N ALA A 184 -1.01 -5.76 -9.56
CA ALA A 184 -0.42 -6.29 -8.34
C ALA A 184 1.04 -5.86 -8.22
N ALA A 185 1.39 -5.21 -7.09
CA ALA A 185 2.74 -4.85 -6.69
C ALA A 185 3.36 -6.00 -5.89
N LEU A 186 4.16 -6.87 -6.52
CA LEU A 186 4.64 -8.10 -5.89
C LEU A 186 6.10 -8.02 -5.41
N TRP A 187 6.76 -6.90 -5.55
CA TRP A 187 8.19 -6.74 -5.25
C TRP A 187 8.55 -6.80 -3.76
N CYS A 188 7.60 -6.55 -2.84
CA CYS A 188 7.77 -6.76 -1.41
C CYS A 188 7.15 -8.09 -0.92
N ARG A 189 6.65 -8.98 -1.82
CA ARG A 189 5.92 -10.21 -1.46
C ARG A 189 6.65 -11.50 -1.87
N GLN A 190 7.96 -11.43 -2.14
CA GLN A 190 8.74 -12.55 -2.68
C GLN A 190 8.69 -13.82 -1.80
N ASP A 191 8.56 -13.67 -0.49
CA ASP A 191 8.49 -14.77 0.47
C ASP A 191 7.06 -15.24 0.78
N ALA A 192 6.06 -14.75 0.02
CA ALA A 192 4.64 -15.06 0.22
C ALA A 192 3.97 -15.60 -1.06
N PRO A 193 4.30 -16.84 -1.51
CA PRO A 193 3.82 -17.39 -2.79
C PRO A 193 2.30 -17.44 -2.89
N GLU A 194 1.58 -17.69 -1.81
CA GLU A 194 0.12 -17.71 -1.80
C GLU A 194 -0.51 -16.32 -2.09
N ILE A 195 0.16 -15.24 -1.66
CA ILE A 195 -0.27 -13.85 -1.95
C ILE A 195 0.01 -13.54 -3.41
N ILE A 196 1.19 -13.93 -3.90
CA ILE A 196 1.56 -13.82 -5.32
C ILE A 196 0.52 -14.50 -6.20
N ASP A 197 0.22 -15.77 -5.93
CA ASP A 197 -0.76 -16.55 -6.70
C ASP A 197 -2.16 -15.91 -6.64
N PHE A 198 -2.57 -15.47 -5.45
CA PHE A 198 -3.87 -14.83 -5.26
C PHE A 198 -4.00 -13.53 -6.07
N MET A 199 -3.01 -12.65 -5.96
CA MET A 199 -3.04 -11.33 -6.61
C MET A 199 -2.85 -11.46 -8.12
N THR A 200 -1.90 -12.28 -8.59
CA THR A 200 -1.69 -12.55 -10.02
C THR A 200 -2.93 -13.12 -10.70
N GLY A 201 -3.64 -14.02 -10.02
CA GLY A 201 -4.85 -14.63 -10.57
C GLY A 201 -6.09 -13.72 -10.60
N ARG A 202 -6.04 -12.51 -10.01
CA ARG A 202 -7.21 -11.63 -9.82
C ARG A 202 -7.01 -10.19 -10.27
N CYS A 203 -5.78 -9.70 -10.35
CA CYS A 203 -5.47 -8.40 -10.92
C CYS A 203 -5.40 -8.45 -12.45
N ASP A 204 -5.51 -7.32 -13.10
CA ASP A 204 -5.41 -7.25 -14.57
C ASP A 204 -3.95 -7.37 -15.02
N PHE A 205 -3.03 -6.94 -14.16
CA PHE A 205 -1.58 -7.04 -14.35
C PHE A 205 -0.92 -7.45 -13.05
N ALA A 206 0.31 -8.01 -13.13
CA ALA A 206 1.12 -8.34 -11.97
C ALA A 206 2.59 -8.08 -12.31
N PHE A 207 3.31 -7.41 -11.40
CA PHE A 207 4.70 -7.05 -11.58
C PHE A 207 5.52 -7.47 -10.37
N HIS A 208 6.60 -8.19 -10.61
CA HIS A 208 7.52 -8.66 -9.56
C HIS A 208 8.60 -7.62 -9.22
N THR A 209 8.76 -6.63 -10.06
CA THR A 209 9.69 -5.51 -9.85
C THR A 209 9.07 -4.19 -10.30
N PRO A 210 9.43 -3.05 -9.67
CA PRO A 210 9.03 -1.73 -10.18
C PRO A 210 9.57 -1.47 -11.60
N ARG A 211 10.66 -2.12 -12.00
CA ARG A 211 11.19 -2.01 -13.37
C ARG A 211 10.22 -2.56 -14.41
N GLU A 212 9.59 -3.70 -14.15
CA GLU A 212 8.56 -4.25 -15.04
C GLU A 212 7.35 -3.31 -15.16
N LEU A 213 6.92 -2.70 -14.05
CA LEU A 213 5.87 -1.67 -14.07
C LEU A 213 6.30 -0.43 -14.86
N TYR A 214 7.55 0.03 -14.70
CA TYR A 214 8.09 1.16 -15.47
C TYR A 214 8.05 0.88 -16.98
N ASP A 215 8.54 -0.29 -17.38
CA ASP A 215 8.57 -0.69 -18.78
C ASP A 215 7.16 -0.79 -19.37
N PHE A 216 6.22 -1.38 -18.63
CA PHE A 216 4.80 -1.45 -19.01
C PHE A 216 4.15 -0.08 -19.20
N LEU A 217 4.49 0.90 -18.34
CA LEU A 217 3.88 2.22 -18.36
C LEU A 217 4.47 3.14 -19.44
N PHE A 218 5.77 3.06 -19.68
CA PHE A 218 6.51 4.11 -20.35
C PHE A 218 7.31 3.68 -21.58
N GLN A 219 7.54 2.40 -21.80
CA GLN A 219 8.11 1.94 -23.05
C GLN A 219 7.03 1.92 -24.12
N GLU A 220 7.32 2.54 -25.27
CA GLU A 220 6.47 2.44 -26.46
C GLU A 220 6.61 1.01 -27.01
N ASP A 221 5.47 0.42 -27.39
CA ASP A 221 5.48 -0.83 -28.15
C ASP A 221 6.29 -0.61 -29.42
N ALA A 222 7.40 -1.35 -29.57
CA ALA A 222 8.34 -1.22 -30.70
C ALA A 222 7.72 -1.77 -32.01
#